data_6e7828ae39c6d4f521ac490841f5eba3
#
_entry.id   6e7828ae39c6d4f521ac490841f5eba3
#
_cell.length_a   1.000
_cell.length_b   1.000
_cell.length_c   1.000
_cell.angle_alpha   90.00
_cell.angle_beta   90.00
_cell.angle_gamma   90.00
#
_symmetry.space_group_name_H-M   'P 1'
#
loop_
_entity.id
_entity.type
_entity.pdbx_description
1 polymer ?
#
loop_
_entity_poly.entity_id
_entity_poly.type
_entity_poly.pdbx_seq_one_letter_code
_entity_poly.pdbx_strand_id
1 'polypeptide(L)'
;VVVTEDRKKALAHVNDVLQTGNPVLVESYLDGPEISLFCLVDGETVVPLLPAQDHKRAYDNDKGPNTGGMGAYCPLPWLPQDAVDRIVKDICEPVAKEMVKRGCPYSGLLYAGLAWGKEGPAVVEFNCRFGDPETQAVLSLLKTPLGQLLHSIATGLSLIHI
;
A
#
# COMPACT_ATOMS: atom_id res chain seq x y z
N VAL A 1 8.89 6.22 13.29
CA VAL A 1 9.39 6.92 12.09
C VAL A 1 9.50 8.40 12.39
N VAL A 2 10.59 9.04 11.96
CA VAL A 2 10.78 10.48 12.03
C VAL A 2 11.07 10.99 10.62
N VAL A 3 10.27 11.95 10.16
CA VAL A 3 10.48 12.66 8.90
C VAL A 3 10.94 14.09 9.25
N THR A 4 12.11 14.50 8.79
CA THR A 4 12.69 15.80 9.13
C THR A 4 13.77 16.22 8.15
N GLU A 5 13.86 17.51 7.88
CA GLU A 5 14.98 18.13 7.16
C GLU A 5 16.14 18.53 8.12
N ASP A 6 15.87 18.54 9.42
CA ASP A 6 16.88 18.86 10.43
C ASP A 6 17.79 17.67 10.69
N ARG A 7 19.05 17.78 10.20
CA ARG A 7 20.08 16.76 10.37
C ARG A 7 20.36 16.43 11.84
N LYS A 8 20.31 17.42 12.74
CA LYS A 8 20.58 17.19 14.18
C LYS A 8 19.48 16.34 14.80
N LYS A 9 18.21 16.65 14.46
CA LYS A 9 17.05 15.88 14.90
C LYS A 9 17.08 14.46 14.33
N ALA A 10 17.43 14.28 13.05
CA ALA A 10 17.60 12.97 12.44
C ALA A 10 18.68 12.15 13.16
N LEU A 11 19.88 12.72 13.39
CA LEU A 11 20.98 12.03 14.07
C LEU A 11 20.65 11.69 15.52
N ALA A 12 19.95 12.55 16.24
CA ALA A 12 19.51 12.26 17.61
C ALA A 12 18.61 11.03 17.63
N HIS A 13 17.59 11.00 16.75
CA HIS A 13 16.69 9.84 16.64
C HIS A 13 17.42 8.55 16.24
N VAL A 14 18.35 8.62 15.27
CA VAL A 14 19.17 7.47 14.88
C VAL A 14 19.95 6.93 16.09
N ASN A 15 20.62 7.80 16.85
CA ASN A 15 21.37 7.40 18.02
C ASN A 15 20.48 6.76 19.11
N ASP A 16 19.29 7.33 19.36
CA ASP A 16 18.34 6.80 20.33
C ASP A 16 17.92 5.37 19.95
N VAL A 17 17.63 5.13 18.66
CA VAL A 17 17.24 3.78 18.18
C VAL A 17 18.43 2.82 18.28
N LEU A 18 19.63 3.21 17.86
CA LEU A 18 20.82 2.35 17.93
C LEU A 18 21.16 1.95 19.36
N GLN A 19 20.93 2.83 20.35
CA GLN A 19 21.11 2.51 21.77
C GLN A 19 20.19 1.38 22.26
N THR A 20 19.05 1.16 21.61
CA THR A 20 18.15 0.04 21.91
C THR A 20 18.60 -1.30 21.29
N GLY A 21 19.68 -1.29 20.50
CA GLY A 21 20.15 -2.46 19.76
C GLY A 21 19.38 -2.76 18.47
N ASN A 22 18.44 -1.90 18.07
CA ASN A 22 17.69 -2.06 16.85
C ASN A 22 18.41 -1.46 15.63
N PRO A 23 18.24 -2.04 14.44
CA PRO A 23 18.74 -1.44 13.20
C PRO A 23 17.98 -0.16 12.86
N VAL A 24 18.63 0.74 12.13
CA VAL A 24 18.04 1.97 11.62
C VAL A 24 17.99 1.91 10.09
N LEU A 25 16.85 2.21 9.52
CA LEU A 25 16.67 2.44 8.09
C LEU A 25 16.58 3.95 7.85
N VAL A 26 17.37 4.46 6.91
CA VAL A 26 17.31 5.84 6.45
C VAL A 26 16.88 5.83 4.98
N GLU A 27 15.77 6.50 4.70
CA GLU A 27 15.19 6.54 3.37
C GLU A 27 15.06 7.96 2.87
N SER A 28 14.97 8.13 1.55
CA SER A 28 14.59 9.38 0.94
C SER A 28 13.14 9.73 1.26
N TYR A 29 12.85 11.03 1.38
CA TYR A 29 11.48 11.50 1.52
C TYR A 29 10.69 11.21 0.24
N LEU A 30 9.52 10.60 0.39
CA LEU A 30 8.58 10.39 -0.71
C LEU A 30 7.55 11.52 -0.70
N ASP A 31 7.51 12.28 -1.79
CA ASP A 31 6.58 13.39 -1.98
C ASP A 31 5.27 12.92 -2.60
N GLY A 32 4.19 13.66 -2.34
CA GLY A 32 2.88 13.45 -2.93
C GLY A 32 1.85 12.77 -2.00
N PRO A 33 0.57 12.76 -2.43
CA PRO A 33 -0.49 12.12 -1.66
C PRO A 33 -0.31 10.60 -1.59
N GLU A 34 -0.71 10.04 -0.45
CA GLU A 34 -0.70 8.59 -0.25
C GLU A 34 -1.84 7.91 -1.00
N ILE A 35 -1.58 6.69 -1.47
CA ILE A 35 -2.53 5.80 -2.11
C ILE A 35 -2.45 4.44 -1.44
N SER A 36 -3.60 3.87 -1.12
CA SER A 36 -3.76 2.49 -0.70
C SER A 36 -4.35 1.68 -1.84
N LEU A 37 -3.60 0.72 -2.39
CA LEU A 37 -4.08 -0.18 -3.43
C LEU A 37 -4.07 -1.61 -2.92
N PHE A 38 -5.27 -2.22 -2.80
CA PHE A 38 -5.40 -3.63 -2.54
C PHE A 38 -5.34 -4.43 -3.85
N CYS A 39 -4.48 -5.43 -3.89
CA CYS A 39 -4.40 -6.38 -4.99
C CYS A 39 -4.68 -7.80 -4.48
N LEU A 40 -5.53 -8.52 -5.18
CA LEU A 40 -5.73 -9.94 -5.02
C LEU A 40 -4.64 -10.66 -5.81
N VAL A 41 -3.84 -11.47 -5.14
CA VAL A 41 -2.69 -12.14 -5.75
C VAL A 41 -2.85 -13.65 -5.64
N ASP A 42 -2.55 -14.35 -6.75
CA ASP A 42 -2.44 -15.79 -6.83
C ASP A 42 -1.22 -16.15 -7.70
N GLY A 43 -0.11 -16.47 -7.05
CA GLY A 43 1.17 -16.66 -7.72
C GLY A 43 1.62 -15.40 -8.47
N GLU A 44 1.67 -15.47 -9.81
CA GLU A 44 2.05 -14.33 -10.66
C GLU A 44 0.86 -13.44 -11.04
N THR A 45 -0.37 -13.91 -10.83
CA THR A 45 -1.60 -13.17 -11.18
C THR A 45 -1.88 -12.10 -10.13
N VAL A 46 -2.08 -10.87 -10.59
CA VAL A 46 -2.37 -9.71 -9.73
C VAL A 46 -3.63 -9.02 -10.25
N VAL A 47 -4.67 -8.93 -9.43
CA VAL A 47 -5.93 -8.26 -9.76
C VAL A 47 -6.17 -7.12 -8.76
N PRO A 48 -6.12 -5.86 -9.21
CA PRO A 48 -6.32 -4.72 -8.32
C PRO A 48 -7.79 -4.53 -7.95
N LEU A 49 -8.03 -4.04 -6.75
CA LEU A 49 -9.28 -3.40 -6.37
C LEU A 49 -9.20 -1.89 -6.65
N LEU A 50 -10.24 -1.15 -6.29
CA LEU A 50 -10.21 0.31 -6.43
C LEU A 50 -9.20 0.94 -5.47
N PRO A 51 -8.46 1.99 -5.92
CA PRO A 51 -7.55 2.71 -5.06
C PRO A 51 -8.30 3.56 -4.04
N ALA A 52 -7.80 3.60 -2.82
CA ALA A 52 -8.31 4.42 -1.74
C ALA A 52 -7.23 5.36 -1.21
N GLN A 53 -7.64 6.40 -0.51
CA GLN A 53 -6.76 7.26 0.27
C GLN A 53 -7.20 7.29 1.71
N ASP A 54 -6.25 7.05 2.62
CA ASP A 54 -6.40 7.18 4.05
C ASP A 54 -5.91 8.55 4.52
N HIS A 55 -6.62 9.11 5.49
CA HIS A 55 -6.24 10.33 6.20
C HIS A 55 -5.68 9.98 7.57
N LYS A 56 -4.35 9.97 7.68
CA LYS A 56 -3.64 9.53 8.91
C LYS A 56 -3.44 10.64 9.93
N ARG A 57 -3.48 11.91 9.53
CA ARG A 57 -3.22 13.03 10.43
C ARG A 57 -4.43 13.34 11.30
N ALA A 58 -4.18 13.63 12.59
CA ALA A 58 -5.22 13.82 13.59
C ALA A 58 -6.00 15.14 13.45
N TYR A 59 -5.44 16.16 12.80
CA TYR A 59 -6.00 17.50 12.72
C TYR A 59 -6.24 17.93 11.28
N ASP A 60 -7.09 18.93 11.11
CA ASP A 60 -7.45 19.52 9.82
C ASP A 60 -6.22 19.95 9.01
N ASN A 61 -6.38 19.94 7.68
CA ASN A 61 -5.34 20.29 6.72
C ASN A 61 -4.09 19.41 6.82
N ASP A 62 -4.29 18.13 7.05
CA ASP A 62 -3.22 17.12 7.12
C ASP A 62 -2.13 17.47 8.16
N LYS A 63 -2.56 17.90 9.35
CA LYS A 63 -1.69 18.33 10.45
C LYS A 63 -1.80 17.41 11.67
N GLY A 64 -0.85 17.59 12.59
CA GLY A 64 -0.79 16.84 13.84
C GLY A 64 -0.06 15.50 13.72
N PRO A 65 -0.14 14.67 14.76
CA PRO A 65 0.49 13.35 14.77
C PRO A 65 -0.20 12.39 13.81
N ASN A 66 0.52 11.40 13.32
CA ASN A 66 -0.06 10.26 12.62
C ASN A 66 -0.90 9.43 13.58
N THR A 67 -2.03 8.93 13.08
CA THR A 67 -2.93 7.99 13.75
C THR A 67 -2.97 6.67 12.98
N GLY A 68 -3.81 5.74 13.42
CA GLY A 68 -4.10 4.51 12.65
C GLY A 68 -5.00 4.72 11.44
N GLY A 69 -5.54 5.92 11.25
CA GLY A 69 -6.47 6.32 10.19
C GLY A 69 -7.66 7.06 10.78
N MET A 70 -7.95 8.23 10.24
CA MET A 70 -9.10 9.08 10.64
C MET A 70 -10.30 8.90 9.71
N GLY A 71 -10.11 8.22 8.59
CA GLY A 71 -11.10 7.93 7.58
C GLY A 71 -10.44 7.72 6.21
N ALA A 72 -11.16 7.06 5.32
CA ALA A 72 -10.70 6.82 3.96
C ALA A 72 -11.81 7.10 2.95
N TYR A 73 -11.44 7.35 1.72
CA TYR A 73 -12.37 7.47 0.61
C TYR A 73 -11.89 6.74 -0.63
N CYS A 74 -12.84 6.34 -1.46
CA CYS A 74 -12.67 5.62 -2.71
C CYS A 74 -13.89 5.93 -3.61
N PRO A 75 -13.73 6.11 -4.93
CA PRO A 75 -12.47 6.17 -5.69
C PRO A 75 -11.73 7.49 -5.51
N LEU A 76 -10.52 7.59 -6.12
CA LEU A 76 -9.68 8.79 -6.08
C LEU A 76 -9.85 9.63 -7.35
N PRO A 77 -10.62 10.73 -7.34
CA PRO A 77 -10.91 11.51 -8.55
C PRO A 77 -9.70 12.27 -9.10
N TRP A 78 -8.67 12.49 -8.29
CA TRP A 78 -7.45 13.17 -8.67
C TRP A 78 -6.40 12.25 -9.31
N LEU A 79 -6.57 10.93 -9.17
CA LEU A 79 -5.61 9.95 -9.67
C LEU A 79 -5.78 9.81 -11.20
N PRO A 80 -4.69 9.79 -12.00
CA PRO A 80 -4.76 9.52 -13.42
C PRO A 80 -5.46 8.21 -13.75
N GLN A 81 -6.15 8.13 -14.88
CA GLN A 81 -6.92 6.94 -15.28
C GLN A 81 -6.05 5.70 -15.45
N ASP A 82 -4.80 5.85 -15.89
CA ASP A 82 -3.83 4.78 -16.09
C ASP A 82 -3.02 4.42 -14.82
N ALA A 83 -3.27 5.12 -13.72
CA ALA A 83 -2.44 4.99 -12.52
C ALA A 83 -2.49 3.58 -11.91
N VAL A 84 -3.66 2.97 -11.83
CA VAL A 84 -3.81 1.61 -11.29
C VAL A 84 -3.05 0.62 -12.15
N ASP A 85 -3.18 0.70 -13.47
CA ASP A 85 -2.48 -0.19 -14.40
C ASP A 85 -0.95 -0.03 -14.27
N ARG A 86 -0.47 1.21 -14.12
CA ARG A 86 0.96 1.48 -13.88
C ARG A 86 1.42 0.90 -12.55
N ILE A 87 0.69 1.09 -11.47
CA ILE A 87 1.03 0.53 -10.16
C ILE A 87 1.10 -1.00 -10.22
N VAL A 88 0.10 -1.63 -10.85
CA VAL A 88 0.08 -3.09 -11.00
C VAL A 88 1.29 -3.57 -11.80
N LYS A 89 1.51 -3.01 -12.98
CA LYS A 89 2.57 -3.42 -13.90
C LYS A 89 3.97 -3.16 -13.36
N ASP A 90 4.18 -1.97 -12.78
CA ASP A 90 5.53 -1.51 -12.42
C ASP A 90 5.91 -1.89 -10.98
N ILE A 91 4.95 -2.23 -10.13
CA ILE A 91 5.18 -2.50 -8.70
C ILE A 91 4.63 -3.87 -8.28
N CYS A 92 3.31 -4.11 -8.39
CA CYS A 92 2.70 -5.29 -7.77
C CYS A 92 3.04 -6.60 -8.50
N GLU A 93 2.98 -6.61 -9.84
CA GLU A 93 3.36 -7.78 -10.63
C GLU A 93 4.85 -8.15 -10.48
N PRO A 94 5.81 -7.20 -10.53
CA PRO A 94 7.21 -7.53 -10.26
C PRO A 94 7.42 -8.18 -8.90
N VAL A 95 6.73 -7.71 -7.85
CA VAL A 95 6.78 -8.31 -6.52
C VAL A 95 6.24 -9.74 -6.55
N ALA A 96 5.06 -9.97 -7.13
CA ALA A 96 4.45 -11.29 -7.23
C ALA A 96 5.35 -12.28 -8.00
N LYS A 97 5.89 -11.86 -9.14
CA LYS A 97 6.82 -12.66 -9.98
C LYS A 97 8.11 -12.98 -9.23
N GLU A 98 8.68 -12.02 -8.50
CA GLU A 98 9.91 -12.26 -7.73
C GLU A 98 9.66 -13.23 -6.57
N MET A 99 8.50 -13.19 -5.92
CA MET A 99 8.12 -14.17 -4.89
C MET A 99 8.04 -15.58 -5.46
N VAL A 100 7.42 -15.77 -6.63
CA VAL A 100 7.40 -17.07 -7.33
C VAL A 100 8.82 -17.54 -7.65
N LYS A 101 9.65 -16.67 -8.23
CA LYS A 101 11.05 -16.96 -8.57
C LYS A 101 11.88 -17.40 -7.37
N ARG A 102 11.62 -16.83 -6.19
CA ARG A 102 12.27 -17.20 -4.92
C ARG A 102 11.73 -18.50 -4.31
N GLY A 103 10.76 -19.15 -4.93
CA GLY A 103 10.14 -20.38 -4.41
C GLY A 103 9.19 -20.17 -3.23
N CYS A 104 8.71 -18.93 -3.04
CA CYS A 104 7.73 -18.57 -2.03
C CYS A 104 6.56 -17.80 -2.67
N PRO A 105 5.77 -18.47 -3.55
CA PRO A 105 4.64 -17.81 -4.21
C PRO A 105 3.67 -17.24 -3.18
N TYR A 106 3.20 -16.02 -3.45
CA TYR A 106 2.23 -15.35 -2.60
C TYR A 106 0.82 -15.63 -3.10
N SER A 107 -0.08 -15.98 -2.19
CA SER A 107 -1.51 -16.12 -2.46
C SER A 107 -2.27 -15.41 -1.35
N GLY A 108 -3.04 -14.38 -1.71
CA GLY A 108 -3.77 -13.56 -0.73
C GLY A 108 -3.94 -12.12 -1.14
N LEU A 109 -4.18 -11.26 -0.14
CA LEU A 109 -4.30 -9.82 -0.33
C LEU A 109 -2.94 -9.15 -0.17
N LEU A 110 -2.46 -8.50 -1.22
CA LEU A 110 -1.32 -7.60 -1.19
C LEU A 110 -1.83 -6.16 -1.09
N TYR A 111 -1.50 -5.49 -0.02
CA TYR A 111 -1.76 -4.07 0.14
C TYR A 111 -0.47 -3.30 -0.21
N ALA A 112 -0.50 -2.53 -1.28
CA ALA A 112 0.55 -1.59 -1.64
C ALA A 112 0.20 -0.20 -1.10
N GLY A 113 0.97 0.27 -0.11
CA GLY A 113 0.97 1.64 0.37
C GLY A 113 1.97 2.46 -0.45
N LEU A 114 1.48 3.49 -1.12
CA LEU A 114 2.23 4.24 -2.12
C LEU A 114 2.14 5.74 -1.86
N ALA A 115 3.15 6.49 -2.32
CA ALA A 115 3.08 7.93 -2.50
C ALA A 115 3.06 8.24 -4.00
N TRP A 116 2.17 9.12 -4.44
CA TRP A 116 2.08 9.54 -5.85
C TRP A 116 2.79 10.86 -6.06
N GLY A 117 4.08 10.80 -6.34
CA GLY A 117 4.91 11.96 -6.59
C GLY A 117 4.89 12.43 -8.04
N LYS A 118 5.72 13.40 -8.35
CA LYS A 118 5.87 13.96 -9.72
C LYS A 118 6.36 12.92 -10.73
N GLU A 119 7.15 11.96 -10.29
CA GLU A 119 7.70 10.89 -11.13
C GLU A 119 6.78 9.67 -11.22
N GLY A 120 5.66 9.69 -10.51
CA GLY A 120 4.71 8.59 -10.42
C GLY A 120 4.70 7.91 -9.05
N PRO A 121 4.23 6.66 -8.98
CA PRO A 121 4.10 5.95 -7.71
C PRO A 121 5.45 5.52 -7.14
N ALA A 122 5.62 5.71 -5.83
CA ALA A 122 6.74 5.20 -5.07
C ALA A 122 6.23 4.38 -3.88
N VAL A 123 6.87 3.25 -3.60
CA VAL A 123 6.44 2.35 -2.53
C VAL A 123 6.82 2.91 -1.17
N VAL A 124 5.83 3.02 -0.28
CA VAL A 124 6.03 3.30 1.14
C VAL A 124 6.19 1.98 1.89
N GLU A 125 5.23 1.08 1.72
CA GLU A 125 5.24 -0.24 2.36
C GLU A 125 4.32 -1.24 1.65
N PHE A 126 4.53 -2.53 1.91
CA PHE A 126 3.56 -3.57 1.62
C PHE A 126 3.00 -4.16 2.91
N ASN A 127 1.72 -4.51 2.90
CA ASN A 127 1.06 -5.27 3.95
C ASN A 127 0.35 -6.49 3.35
N CYS A 128 0.22 -7.56 4.14
CA CYS A 128 -0.43 -8.81 3.73
C CYS A 128 -1.81 -8.96 4.39
N ARG A 129 -2.54 -7.86 4.48
CA ARG A 129 -3.86 -7.76 5.11
C ARG A 129 -4.66 -6.60 4.56
N PHE A 130 -5.96 -6.64 4.79
CA PHE A 130 -6.81 -5.48 4.58
C PHE A 130 -6.40 -4.31 5.49
N GLY A 131 -6.55 -3.09 4.99
CA GLY A 131 -6.35 -1.85 5.74
C GLY A 131 -7.62 -1.42 6.49
N ASP A 132 -7.46 -0.69 7.54
CA ASP A 132 -8.52 -0.02 8.27
C ASP A 132 -8.12 1.47 8.42
N PRO A 133 -8.88 2.41 7.83
CA PRO A 133 -10.28 2.34 7.38
C PRO A 133 -10.53 2.11 5.87
N GLU A 134 -9.55 1.79 5.05
CA GLU A 134 -9.68 1.70 3.59
C GLU A 134 -10.60 0.57 3.14
N THR A 135 -10.61 -0.56 3.85
CA THR A 135 -11.42 -1.73 3.51
C THR A 135 -12.90 -1.39 3.39
N GLN A 136 -13.44 -0.63 4.32
CA GLN A 136 -14.84 -0.23 4.36
C GLN A 136 -15.20 0.59 3.12
N ALA A 137 -14.33 1.51 2.71
CA ALA A 137 -14.54 2.33 1.52
C ALA A 137 -14.46 1.50 0.23
N VAL A 138 -13.45 0.63 0.10
CA VAL A 138 -13.22 -0.18 -1.10
C VAL A 138 -14.30 -1.25 -1.27
N LEU A 139 -14.62 -2.01 -0.23
CA LEU A 139 -15.58 -3.12 -0.31
C LEU A 139 -17.01 -2.65 -0.53
N SER A 140 -17.37 -1.43 -0.13
CA SER A 140 -18.69 -0.86 -0.42
C SER A 140 -18.96 -0.68 -1.93
N LEU A 141 -17.90 -0.61 -2.74
CA LEU A 141 -17.97 -0.46 -4.20
C LEU A 141 -17.70 -1.76 -4.94
N LEU A 142 -17.36 -2.83 -4.24
CA LEU A 142 -17.09 -4.14 -4.84
C LEU A 142 -18.36 -4.76 -5.38
N LYS A 143 -18.39 -5.07 -6.69
CA LYS A 143 -19.55 -5.71 -7.35
C LYS A 143 -19.53 -7.22 -7.25
N THR A 144 -18.35 -7.82 -7.35
CA THR A 144 -18.18 -9.27 -7.23
C THR A 144 -18.23 -9.67 -5.77
N PRO A 145 -18.95 -10.75 -5.39
CA PRO A 145 -19.00 -11.22 -4.02
C PRO A 145 -17.60 -11.52 -3.48
N LEU A 146 -17.22 -10.87 -2.37
CA LEU A 146 -15.89 -10.99 -1.77
C LEU A 146 -15.52 -12.46 -1.48
N GLY A 147 -16.49 -13.27 -1.01
CA GLY A 147 -16.26 -14.68 -0.73
C GLY A 147 -15.84 -15.49 -1.95
N GLN A 148 -16.33 -15.16 -3.14
CA GLN A 148 -15.90 -15.81 -4.39
C GLN A 148 -14.46 -15.44 -4.73
N LEU A 149 -14.10 -14.17 -4.61
CA LEU A 149 -12.74 -13.68 -4.85
C LEU A 149 -11.74 -14.37 -3.91
N LEU A 150 -12.04 -14.39 -2.62
CA LEU A 150 -11.16 -15.00 -1.61
C LEU A 150 -11.06 -16.52 -1.80
N HIS A 151 -12.16 -17.19 -2.14
CA HIS A 151 -12.16 -18.62 -2.45
C HIS A 151 -11.28 -18.93 -3.67
N SER A 152 -11.39 -18.13 -4.73
CA SER A 152 -10.58 -18.32 -5.94
C SER A 152 -9.08 -18.20 -5.64
N ILE A 153 -8.68 -17.20 -4.86
CA ILE A 153 -7.28 -17.04 -4.42
C ILE A 153 -6.82 -18.25 -3.59
N ALA A 154 -7.64 -18.68 -2.62
CA ALA A 154 -7.28 -19.74 -1.69
C ALA A 154 -7.17 -21.12 -2.37
N THR A 155 -7.83 -21.30 -3.50
CA THR A 155 -7.87 -22.58 -4.23
C THR A 155 -7.03 -22.58 -5.50
N GLY A 156 -6.34 -21.48 -5.82
CA GLY A 156 -5.58 -21.36 -7.07
C GLY A 156 -6.44 -21.34 -8.33
N LEU A 157 -7.71 -20.96 -8.20
CA LEU A 157 -8.58 -20.76 -9.36
C LEU A 157 -8.28 -19.41 -9.98
N SER A 158 -8.05 -19.41 -11.30
CA SER A 158 -7.66 -18.20 -12.03
C SER A 158 -8.63 -17.03 -11.76
N LEU A 159 -8.06 -15.90 -11.34
CA LEU A 159 -8.80 -14.64 -11.17
C LEU A 159 -9.11 -13.94 -12.51
N ILE A 160 -8.60 -14.46 -13.63
CA ILE A 160 -8.73 -13.84 -14.96
C ILE A 160 -10.20 -13.77 -15.42
N HIS A 161 -11.07 -14.63 -14.89
CA HIS A 161 -12.47 -14.71 -15.28
C HIS A 161 -13.43 -14.10 -14.26
N ILE A 162 -12.93 -13.40 -13.27
CA ILE A 162 -13.70 -12.69 -12.26
C ILE A 162 -13.61 -11.18 -12.55
#